data_833c46fbc74f88efcc184bb6b17c6f6c
#
_entry.id   833c46fbc74f88efcc184bb6b17c6f6c
#
_cell.length_a   1.000
_cell.length_b   1.000
_cell.length_c   1.000
_cell.angle_alpha   90.00
_cell.angle_beta   90.00
_cell.angle_gamma   90.00
#
_symmetry.space_group_name_H-M   'P 1'
#
loop_
_entity.id
_entity.type
_entity.pdbx_description
1 polymer ?
#
loop_
_entity_poly.entity_id
_entity_poly.type
_entity_poly.pdbx_seq_one_letter_code
_entity_poly.pdbx_strand_id
1 'polypeptide(L)'
;MLSNEKDYLLNPPLSLLGPEPWDLDVNTFHKGLQRRKSEPIKEALLDQTLISGLGNIYDDEVLFATKINPKMEANLISLKQAEAIKKESIRILREAIKNGGSTIRSYHPKEGVSGMMQNELLAYGKGNTPCSRCGFPLRKISIGGRGTVYCPICQHIEGKPLIVGVTGPIASGKSSVSTYLESNGYQKIDADAIVSSLYMESDVKNGLSSLFGEEAIKDGNVDRDYLSKVLLDGANKEKLDSFIHPLVYKRIEEEINNSKAKRIVIDVPLLIDSPLEEICDLIIYVEANEKTQIARLVERGKDPKTSLAINSGFPRGKAKKKAGIVIDANYDINHLKKELESYDFLLDK
;
A
#
# COMPACT_ATOMS: atom_id res chain seq x y z
N MET A 1 -0.02 -45.88 -12.41
CA MET A 1 -1.07 -46.56 -11.59
C MET A 1 -2.03 -45.47 -11.17
N LEU A 2 -3.25 -45.48 -11.68
CA LEU A 2 -4.33 -44.62 -11.24
C LEU A 2 -4.83 -45.23 -9.92
N SER A 3 -4.51 -44.57 -8.77
CA SER A 3 -5.06 -44.95 -7.49
C SER A 3 -6.58 -44.75 -7.48
N ASN A 4 -7.30 -45.61 -6.76
CA ASN A 4 -8.78 -45.54 -6.62
C ASN A 4 -9.22 -44.19 -6.08
N GLU A 5 -10.36 -43.66 -6.54
CA GLU A 5 -10.95 -42.39 -6.09
C GLU A 5 -10.97 -42.23 -4.54
N LYS A 6 -11.12 -43.33 -3.81
CA LYS A 6 -11.05 -43.36 -2.35
C LYS A 6 -9.66 -43.08 -1.78
N ASP A 7 -8.58 -43.41 -2.51
CA ASP A 7 -7.21 -43.18 -2.02
C ASP A 7 -6.78 -41.72 -2.10
N TYR A 8 -7.36 -40.91 -3.01
CA TYR A 8 -7.06 -39.48 -3.09
C TYR A 8 -7.58 -38.70 -1.89
N LEU A 9 -8.72 -39.09 -1.31
CA LEU A 9 -9.30 -38.42 -0.12
C LEU A 9 -8.57 -38.77 1.17
N LEU A 10 -7.82 -39.88 1.19
CA LEU A 10 -7.10 -40.35 2.39
C LEU A 10 -5.64 -39.86 2.45
N ASN A 11 -5.14 -39.33 1.34
CA ASN A 11 -3.73 -38.90 1.26
C ASN A 11 -3.60 -37.38 1.08
N PRO A 12 -2.52 -36.75 1.62
CA PRO A 12 -2.20 -35.36 1.34
C PRO A 12 -2.03 -35.10 -0.17
N PRO A 13 -2.45 -33.92 -0.68
CA PRO A 13 -2.94 -32.77 0.10
C PRO A 13 -4.44 -32.82 0.42
N LEU A 14 -5.25 -33.69 -0.20
CA LEU A 14 -6.70 -33.67 -0.08
C LEU A 14 -7.21 -34.05 1.33
N SER A 15 -6.53 -34.98 2.02
CA SER A 15 -6.89 -35.36 3.40
C SER A 15 -6.68 -34.25 4.42
N LEU A 16 -5.96 -33.17 4.06
CA LEU A 16 -5.71 -32.02 4.92
C LEU A 16 -6.68 -30.86 4.66
N LEU A 17 -7.56 -30.98 3.66
CA LEU A 17 -8.51 -29.92 3.36
C LEU A 17 -9.53 -29.75 4.50
N GLY A 18 -9.72 -28.50 4.88
CA GLY A 18 -10.81 -28.09 5.76
C GLY A 18 -12.18 -28.19 5.07
N PRO A 19 -13.25 -27.89 5.82
CA PRO A 19 -14.60 -27.91 5.27
C PRO A 19 -14.77 -26.83 4.19
N GLU A 20 -15.62 -27.15 3.20
CA GLU A 20 -16.09 -26.13 2.26
C GLU A 20 -17.07 -25.16 2.96
N PRO A 21 -17.30 -23.93 2.46
CA PRO A 21 -18.10 -22.93 3.14
C PRO A 21 -19.53 -23.40 3.52
N TRP A 22 -20.16 -24.28 2.74
CA TRP A 22 -21.50 -24.81 3.04
C TRP A 22 -21.51 -25.82 4.19
N ASP A 23 -20.42 -26.57 4.41
CA ASP A 23 -20.27 -27.55 5.48
C ASP A 23 -19.58 -26.98 6.72
N LEU A 24 -19.15 -25.71 6.67
CA LEU A 24 -18.37 -25.04 7.70
C LEU A 24 -19.22 -24.82 8.97
N ASP A 25 -18.77 -25.35 10.12
CA ASP A 25 -19.29 -24.93 11.42
C ASP A 25 -18.67 -23.60 11.82
N VAL A 26 -19.49 -22.56 12.01
CA VAL A 26 -19.02 -21.19 12.27
C VAL A 26 -18.25 -21.09 13.58
N ASN A 27 -18.65 -21.83 14.62
CA ASN A 27 -17.96 -21.75 15.91
C ASN A 27 -16.56 -22.38 15.83
N THR A 28 -16.45 -23.51 15.12
CA THR A 28 -15.15 -24.16 14.86
C THR A 28 -14.26 -23.28 14.01
N PHE A 29 -14.80 -22.67 12.95
CA PHE A 29 -14.10 -21.73 12.10
C PHE A 29 -13.61 -20.53 12.89
N HIS A 30 -14.48 -19.89 13.68
CA HIS A 30 -14.10 -18.76 14.53
C HIS A 30 -13.01 -19.13 15.53
N LYS A 31 -13.10 -20.31 16.18
CA LYS A 31 -12.01 -20.81 17.05
C LYS A 31 -10.69 -21.01 16.28
N GLY A 32 -10.77 -21.45 15.03
CA GLY A 32 -9.61 -21.57 14.15
C GLY A 32 -8.95 -20.22 13.88
N LEU A 33 -9.76 -19.18 13.61
CA LEU A 33 -9.29 -17.80 13.43
C LEU A 33 -8.65 -17.25 14.72
N GLN A 34 -9.27 -17.48 15.89
CA GLN A 34 -8.76 -16.99 17.18
C GLN A 34 -7.36 -17.53 17.56
N ARG A 35 -6.95 -18.66 17.00
CA ARG A 35 -5.61 -19.23 17.20
C ARG A 35 -4.53 -18.60 16.34
N ARG A 36 -4.92 -17.81 15.31
CA ARG A 36 -4.03 -17.21 14.30
C ARG A 36 -3.72 -15.76 14.66
N LYS A 37 -2.89 -15.60 15.73
CA LYS A 37 -2.45 -14.27 16.19
C LYS A 37 -1.51 -13.64 15.18
N SER A 38 -1.67 -12.34 14.96
CA SER A 38 -0.85 -11.53 14.04
C SER A 38 -0.85 -12.00 12.58
N GLU A 39 -1.66 -12.99 12.23
CA GLU A 39 -1.85 -13.43 10.85
C GLU A 39 -2.99 -12.60 10.20
N PRO A 40 -2.77 -11.97 9.04
CA PRO A 40 -3.82 -11.27 8.33
C PRO A 40 -4.98 -12.19 7.98
N ILE A 41 -6.22 -11.70 8.09
CA ILE A 41 -7.42 -12.48 7.72
C ILE A 41 -7.35 -12.99 6.28
N LYS A 42 -6.73 -12.23 5.38
CA LYS A 42 -6.47 -12.64 4.00
C LYS A 42 -5.67 -13.94 3.91
N GLU A 43 -4.60 -14.08 4.67
CA GLU A 43 -3.79 -15.30 4.68
C GLU A 43 -4.52 -16.46 5.31
N ALA A 44 -5.23 -16.20 6.42
CA ALA A 44 -6.00 -17.21 7.11
C ALA A 44 -7.11 -17.83 6.21
N LEU A 45 -7.75 -17.02 5.36
CA LEU A 45 -8.79 -17.51 4.43
C LEU A 45 -8.22 -18.26 3.21
N LEU A 46 -6.95 -18.02 2.87
CA LEU A 46 -6.26 -18.79 1.83
C LEU A 46 -5.73 -20.14 2.30
N ASP A 47 -5.69 -20.36 3.63
CA ASP A 47 -5.33 -21.67 4.19
C ASP A 47 -6.46 -22.67 4.01
N GLN A 48 -6.26 -23.55 3.02
CA GLN A 48 -7.25 -24.59 2.65
C GLN A 48 -7.50 -25.61 3.77
N THR A 49 -6.71 -25.62 4.84
CA THR A 49 -6.97 -26.46 6.03
C THR A 49 -8.00 -25.85 6.97
N LEU A 50 -8.18 -24.53 6.93
CA LEU A 50 -9.16 -23.79 7.72
C LEU A 50 -10.53 -23.75 7.03
N ILE A 51 -10.51 -23.37 5.77
CA ILE A 51 -11.67 -23.29 4.87
C ILE A 51 -11.23 -23.62 3.46
N SER A 52 -11.81 -24.62 2.84
CA SER A 52 -11.45 -25.02 1.46
C SER A 52 -12.33 -24.34 0.42
N GLY A 53 -11.80 -24.27 -0.82
CA GLY A 53 -12.52 -23.72 -1.97
C GLY A 53 -12.39 -22.21 -2.18
N LEU A 54 -11.86 -21.46 -1.22
CA LEU A 54 -11.54 -20.04 -1.40
C LEU A 54 -10.13 -19.88 -1.96
N GLY A 55 -10.04 -19.38 -3.19
CA GLY A 55 -8.78 -18.95 -3.81
C GLY A 55 -8.64 -17.42 -3.77
N ASN A 56 -7.50 -16.91 -4.21
CA ASN A 56 -7.16 -15.48 -4.12
C ASN A 56 -8.23 -14.53 -4.69
N ILE A 57 -8.95 -14.93 -5.73
CA ILE A 57 -10.01 -14.13 -6.37
C ILE A 57 -11.19 -13.98 -5.43
N TYR A 58 -11.74 -15.11 -5.01
CA TYR A 58 -12.97 -15.11 -4.21
C TYR A 58 -12.75 -14.65 -2.79
N ASP A 59 -11.54 -14.78 -2.27
CA ASP A 59 -11.15 -14.23 -0.99
C ASP A 59 -11.19 -12.68 -0.99
N ASP A 60 -10.62 -12.00 -2.02
CA ASP A 60 -10.76 -10.55 -2.17
C ASP A 60 -12.24 -10.14 -2.24
N GLU A 61 -13.05 -10.87 -3.00
CA GLU A 61 -14.49 -10.59 -3.15
C GLU A 61 -15.27 -10.78 -1.84
N VAL A 62 -14.97 -11.85 -1.07
CA VAL A 62 -15.59 -12.12 0.23
C VAL A 62 -15.24 -11.03 1.24
N LEU A 63 -13.96 -10.66 1.33
CA LEU A 63 -13.51 -9.60 2.23
C LEU A 63 -14.08 -8.23 1.82
N PHE A 64 -14.18 -7.96 0.51
CA PHE A 64 -14.86 -6.77 0.03
C PHE A 64 -16.35 -6.79 0.39
N ALA A 65 -17.05 -7.89 0.14
CA ALA A 65 -18.48 -8.04 0.43
C ALA A 65 -18.80 -7.84 1.91
N THR A 66 -17.98 -8.41 2.80
CA THR A 66 -18.13 -8.34 4.25
C THR A 66 -17.61 -7.05 4.86
N LYS A 67 -16.96 -6.18 4.07
CA LYS A 67 -16.30 -4.93 4.52
C LYS A 67 -15.19 -5.18 5.56
N ILE A 68 -14.54 -6.33 5.51
CA ILE A 68 -13.44 -6.67 6.40
C ILE A 68 -12.12 -6.30 5.71
N ASN A 69 -11.26 -5.56 6.40
CA ASN A 69 -9.94 -5.20 5.87
C ASN A 69 -9.05 -6.44 5.77
N PRO A 70 -8.42 -6.72 4.63
CA PRO A 70 -7.58 -7.90 4.45
C PRO A 70 -6.34 -7.94 5.38
N LYS A 71 -5.89 -6.79 5.88
CA LYS A 71 -4.79 -6.66 6.86
C LYS A 71 -5.22 -6.92 8.31
N MET A 72 -6.55 -7.02 8.58
CA MET A 72 -7.04 -7.23 9.93
C MET A 72 -6.53 -8.58 10.46
N GLU A 73 -6.05 -8.61 11.69
CA GLU A 73 -5.59 -9.85 12.32
C GLU A 73 -6.75 -10.85 12.46
N ALA A 74 -6.52 -12.10 12.05
CA ALA A 74 -7.55 -13.14 12.03
C ALA A 74 -8.16 -13.39 13.42
N ASN A 75 -7.35 -13.28 14.48
CA ASN A 75 -7.82 -13.44 15.87
C ASN A 75 -8.72 -12.30 16.36
N LEU A 76 -8.78 -11.17 15.66
CA LEU A 76 -9.66 -10.05 15.98
C LEU A 76 -11.03 -10.14 15.27
N ILE A 77 -11.22 -11.14 14.41
CA ILE A 77 -12.50 -11.38 13.73
C ILE A 77 -13.54 -11.84 14.77
N SER A 78 -14.63 -11.10 14.88
CA SER A 78 -15.74 -11.47 15.75
C SER A 78 -16.55 -12.64 15.17
N LEU A 79 -17.33 -13.33 16.03
CA LEU A 79 -18.22 -14.42 15.58
C LEU A 79 -19.19 -13.94 14.48
N LYS A 80 -19.76 -12.72 14.63
CA LYS A 80 -20.64 -12.11 13.62
C LYS A 80 -19.93 -11.90 12.28
N GLN A 81 -18.68 -11.50 12.30
CA GLN A 81 -17.87 -11.36 11.07
C GLN A 81 -17.56 -12.73 10.46
N ALA A 82 -17.26 -13.75 11.27
CA ALA A 82 -17.05 -15.12 10.80
C ALA A 82 -18.33 -15.69 10.12
N GLU A 83 -19.51 -15.43 10.68
CA GLU A 83 -20.80 -15.75 10.07
C GLU A 83 -20.99 -15.06 8.72
N ALA A 84 -20.65 -13.75 8.66
CA ALA A 84 -20.72 -12.98 7.42
C ALA A 84 -19.76 -13.52 6.35
N ILE A 85 -18.53 -13.86 6.72
CA ILE A 85 -17.55 -14.49 5.82
C ILE A 85 -18.14 -15.80 5.26
N LYS A 86 -18.64 -16.71 6.10
CA LYS A 86 -19.27 -17.95 5.64
C LYS A 86 -20.40 -17.67 4.65
N LYS A 87 -21.34 -16.80 5.01
CA LYS A 87 -22.50 -16.45 4.19
C LYS A 87 -22.10 -15.92 2.80
N GLU A 88 -21.18 -14.96 2.77
CA GLU A 88 -20.72 -14.35 1.52
C GLU A 88 -19.87 -15.32 0.69
N SER A 89 -19.08 -16.18 1.32
CA SER A 89 -18.35 -17.25 0.63
C SER A 89 -19.31 -18.19 -0.12
N ILE A 90 -20.38 -18.63 0.54
CA ILE A 90 -21.41 -19.48 -0.09
C ILE A 90 -22.07 -18.75 -1.26
N ARG A 91 -22.46 -17.49 -1.08
CA ARG A 91 -23.12 -16.69 -2.13
C ARG A 91 -22.21 -16.53 -3.36
N ILE A 92 -20.99 -16.07 -3.14
CA ILE A 92 -20.02 -15.78 -4.21
C ILE A 92 -19.63 -17.07 -4.96
N LEU A 93 -19.37 -18.17 -4.24
CA LEU A 93 -19.02 -19.44 -4.88
C LEU A 93 -20.19 -20.03 -5.69
N ARG A 94 -21.44 -19.91 -5.20
CA ARG A 94 -22.63 -20.33 -5.98
C ARG A 94 -22.79 -19.51 -7.26
N GLU A 95 -22.61 -18.20 -7.18
CA GLU A 95 -22.63 -17.34 -8.37
C GLU A 95 -21.49 -17.69 -9.34
N ALA A 96 -20.29 -17.96 -8.81
CA ALA A 96 -19.17 -18.39 -9.62
C ALA A 96 -19.42 -19.72 -10.33
N ILE A 97 -19.97 -20.71 -9.65
CA ILE A 97 -20.32 -22.01 -10.24
C ILE A 97 -21.37 -21.83 -11.34
N LYS A 98 -22.43 -21.03 -11.08
CA LYS A 98 -23.48 -20.73 -12.06
C LYS A 98 -22.94 -20.05 -13.32
N ASN A 99 -21.94 -19.19 -13.19
CA ASN A 99 -21.32 -18.43 -14.28
C ASN A 99 -20.12 -19.13 -14.91
N GLY A 100 -19.89 -20.42 -14.65
CA GLY A 100 -18.79 -21.21 -15.24
C GLY A 100 -17.40 -20.88 -14.71
N GLY A 101 -17.31 -20.22 -13.55
CA GLY A 101 -16.06 -19.84 -12.89
C GLY A 101 -15.42 -18.57 -13.44
N SER A 102 -14.27 -18.18 -12.86
CA SER A 102 -13.43 -17.09 -13.35
C SER A 102 -12.31 -17.66 -14.21
N THR A 103 -12.39 -17.47 -15.52
CA THR A 103 -11.33 -17.88 -16.46
C THR A 103 -10.18 -16.88 -16.37
N ILE A 104 -9.09 -17.22 -15.69
CA ILE A 104 -7.84 -16.48 -15.77
C ILE A 104 -6.93 -17.22 -16.77
N ARG A 105 -6.01 -16.48 -17.43
CA ARG A 105 -5.07 -16.91 -18.48
C ARG A 105 -4.33 -18.22 -18.22
N SER A 106 -4.37 -18.79 -17.04
CA SER A 106 -3.67 -20.02 -16.65
C SER A 106 -4.55 -21.29 -16.62
N TYR A 107 -5.86 -21.17 -16.81
CA TYR A 107 -6.76 -22.32 -16.86
C TYR A 107 -7.63 -22.22 -18.11
N HIS A 108 -7.34 -23.05 -19.12
CA HIS A 108 -8.18 -23.22 -20.30
C HIS A 108 -9.21 -24.31 -20.00
N PRO A 109 -10.49 -23.98 -19.77
CA PRO A 109 -11.54 -24.98 -19.84
C PRO A 109 -11.62 -25.49 -21.29
N LYS A 110 -11.91 -26.76 -21.47
CA LYS A 110 -12.19 -27.33 -22.79
C LYS A 110 -13.19 -26.46 -23.55
N GLU A 111 -12.84 -26.18 -24.80
CA GLU A 111 -13.59 -25.48 -25.84
C GLU A 111 -14.93 -24.81 -25.45
N GLY A 112 -14.98 -23.50 -25.48
CA GLY A 112 -16.21 -22.73 -25.72
C GLY A 112 -16.86 -22.04 -24.53
N VAL A 113 -16.43 -22.21 -23.29
CA VAL A 113 -17.01 -21.51 -22.13
C VAL A 113 -15.97 -20.54 -21.52
N SER A 114 -16.00 -19.31 -21.99
CA SER A 114 -15.35 -18.21 -21.28
C SER A 114 -16.13 -17.93 -20.00
N GLY A 115 -15.53 -18.12 -18.81
CA GLY A 115 -16.20 -17.82 -17.55
C GLY A 115 -16.59 -16.34 -17.49
N MET A 116 -17.87 -16.06 -17.37
CA MET A 116 -18.42 -14.68 -17.32
C MET A 116 -18.22 -14.00 -15.96
N MET A 117 -17.77 -14.72 -14.94
CA MET A 117 -17.60 -14.20 -13.56
C MET A 117 -16.61 -13.02 -13.47
N GLN A 118 -15.67 -12.89 -14.41
CA GLN A 118 -14.72 -11.77 -14.42
C GLN A 118 -15.40 -10.40 -14.50
N ASN A 119 -16.56 -10.32 -15.16
CA ASN A 119 -17.29 -9.05 -15.32
C ASN A 119 -18.04 -8.64 -14.04
N GLU A 120 -18.26 -9.57 -13.13
CA GLU A 120 -19.00 -9.36 -11.88
C GLU A 120 -18.10 -9.10 -10.68
N LEU A 121 -16.78 -9.28 -10.81
CA LEU A 121 -15.84 -9.01 -9.74
C LEU A 121 -15.86 -7.51 -9.36
N LEU A 122 -15.87 -7.22 -8.07
CA LEU A 122 -15.95 -5.87 -7.53
C LEU A 122 -14.63 -5.35 -6.96
N ALA A 123 -13.72 -6.24 -6.57
CA ALA A 123 -12.42 -5.93 -6.00
C ALA A 123 -11.26 -6.54 -6.78
N TYR A 124 -11.25 -7.86 -6.98
CA TYR A 124 -10.13 -8.53 -7.60
C TYR A 124 -9.81 -7.99 -9.00
N GLY A 125 -8.53 -7.65 -9.21
CA GLY A 125 -8.07 -7.12 -10.50
C GLY A 125 -8.38 -5.64 -10.73
N LYS A 126 -9.12 -4.97 -9.83
CA LYS A 126 -9.60 -3.58 -9.98
C LYS A 126 -8.78 -2.56 -9.16
N GLY A 127 -7.52 -2.85 -8.84
CA GLY A 127 -6.66 -1.89 -8.17
C GLY A 127 -6.59 -0.54 -8.90
N ASN A 128 -6.64 0.56 -8.15
CA ASN A 128 -6.67 1.95 -8.61
C ASN A 128 -7.92 2.36 -9.40
N THR A 129 -8.95 1.52 -9.49
CA THR A 129 -10.25 1.95 -10.01
C THR A 129 -11.16 2.42 -8.88
N PRO A 130 -12.17 3.26 -9.16
CA PRO A 130 -13.12 3.68 -8.13
C PRO A 130 -13.88 2.51 -7.51
N CYS A 131 -13.98 2.50 -6.18
CA CYS A 131 -14.83 1.56 -5.47
C CYS A 131 -16.29 1.76 -5.86
N SER A 132 -16.99 0.68 -6.21
CA SER A 132 -18.41 0.73 -6.60
C SER A 132 -19.36 1.20 -5.48
N ARG A 133 -18.89 1.24 -4.22
CA ARG A 133 -19.69 1.67 -3.07
C ARG A 133 -19.48 3.12 -2.66
N CYS A 134 -18.23 3.61 -2.68
CA CYS A 134 -17.90 4.93 -2.14
C CYS A 134 -17.06 5.80 -3.08
N GLY A 135 -16.70 5.33 -4.27
CA GLY A 135 -15.89 6.08 -5.23
C GLY A 135 -14.39 6.16 -4.90
N PHE A 136 -13.97 5.81 -3.69
CA PHE A 136 -12.55 5.84 -3.31
C PHE A 136 -11.73 4.87 -4.16
N PRO A 137 -10.51 5.20 -4.59
CA PRO A 137 -9.67 4.29 -5.37
C PRO A 137 -9.37 2.99 -4.60
N LEU A 138 -9.65 1.85 -5.23
CA LEU A 138 -9.31 0.55 -4.66
C LEU A 138 -7.80 0.39 -4.54
N ARG A 139 -7.33 0.01 -3.38
CA ARG A 139 -5.90 -0.19 -3.11
C ARG A 139 -5.48 -1.61 -3.47
N LYS A 140 -4.35 -1.73 -4.17
CA LYS A 140 -3.69 -3.01 -4.44
C LYS A 140 -2.40 -3.08 -3.63
N ILE A 141 -2.26 -4.14 -2.85
CA ILE A 141 -1.11 -4.45 -1.99
C ILE A 141 -0.69 -5.90 -2.15
N SER A 142 0.36 -6.32 -1.49
CA SER A 142 0.75 -7.73 -1.36
C SER A 142 0.58 -8.18 0.08
N ILE A 143 -0.13 -9.29 0.30
CA ILE A 143 -0.26 -9.93 1.61
C ILE A 143 0.07 -11.42 1.42
N GLY A 144 1.00 -11.96 2.21
CA GLY A 144 1.44 -13.35 2.06
C GLY A 144 1.94 -13.70 0.66
N GLY A 145 2.57 -12.76 -0.05
CA GLY A 145 3.02 -12.93 -1.44
C GLY A 145 1.89 -12.95 -2.48
N ARG A 146 0.65 -12.66 -2.08
CA ARG A 146 -0.53 -12.62 -2.96
C ARG A 146 -1.02 -11.20 -3.20
N GLY A 147 -1.24 -10.86 -4.47
CA GLY A 147 -1.87 -9.59 -4.81
C GLY A 147 -3.29 -9.52 -4.23
N THR A 148 -3.57 -8.47 -3.48
CA THR A 148 -4.82 -8.26 -2.73
C THR A 148 -5.37 -6.89 -3.07
N VAL A 149 -6.67 -6.81 -3.35
CA VAL A 149 -7.36 -5.55 -3.68
C VAL A 149 -8.49 -5.31 -2.69
N TYR A 150 -8.53 -4.12 -2.11
CA TYR A 150 -9.54 -3.73 -1.12
C TYR A 150 -9.87 -2.24 -1.20
N CYS A 151 -10.97 -1.84 -0.58
CA CYS A 151 -11.34 -0.43 -0.41
C CYS A 151 -10.95 0.04 0.99
N PRO A 152 -9.98 0.96 1.14
CA PRO A 152 -9.55 1.46 2.46
C PRO A 152 -10.67 2.11 3.28
N ILE A 153 -11.64 2.72 2.61
CA ILE A 153 -12.79 3.37 3.27
C ILE A 153 -13.86 2.34 3.69
N CYS A 154 -14.33 1.50 2.74
CA CYS A 154 -15.39 0.54 3.04
C CYS A 154 -14.93 -0.60 3.95
N GLN A 155 -13.64 -0.92 3.93
CA GLN A 155 -12.99 -1.97 4.71
C GLN A 155 -12.01 -1.35 5.73
N HIS A 156 -12.39 -0.20 6.30
CA HIS A 156 -11.55 0.51 7.27
C HIS A 156 -11.43 -0.28 8.59
N ILE A 157 -10.24 -0.27 9.18
CA ILE A 157 -10.01 -0.83 10.52
C ILE A 157 -10.30 0.27 11.53
N GLU A 158 -11.31 0.06 12.36
CA GLU A 158 -11.70 1.02 13.40
C GLU A 158 -10.51 1.36 14.32
N GLY A 159 -10.34 2.64 14.61
CA GLY A 159 -9.24 3.13 15.45
C GLY A 159 -7.89 3.29 14.74
N LYS A 160 -7.77 2.91 13.46
CA LYS A 160 -6.57 3.19 12.66
C LYS A 160 -6.75 4.49 11.86
N PRO A 161 -5.71 5.30 11.63
CA PRO A 161 -5.80 6.45 10.73
C PRO A 161 -5.94 6.02 9.27
N LEU A 162 -6.57 6.88 8.44
CA LEU A 162 -6.42 6.81 6.99
C LEU A 162 -5.07 7.43 6.60
N ILE A 163 -4.22 6.68 5.92
CA ILE A 163 -2.86 7.11 5.56
C ILE A 163 -2.79 7.42 4.07
N VAL A 164 -2.50 8.67 3.74
CA VAL A 164 -2.28 9.14 2.37
C VAL A 164 -0.79 9.40 2.13
N GLY A 165 -0.20 8.67 1.22
CA GLY A 165 1.19 8.90 0.80
C GLY A 165 1.26 9.86 -0.39
N VAL A 166 2.07 10.91 -0.28
CA VAL A 166 2.33 11.85 -1.38
C VAL A 166 3.75 11.61 -1.89
N THR A 167 3.87 11.33 -3.18
CA THR A 167 5.16 11.10 -3.83
C THR A 167 5.26 11.79 -5.17
N GLY A 168 6.46 11.91 -5.70
CA GLY A 168 6.74 12.55 -7.00
C GLY A 168 8.18 13.03 -7.10
N PRO A 169 8.63 13.40 -8.29
CA PRO A 169 10.00 13.87 -8.50
C PRO A 169 10.30 15.19 -7.77
N ILE A 170 11.58 15.56 -7.74
CA ILE A 170 12.01 16.82 -7.15
C ILE A 170 11.29 18.01 -7.81
N ALA A 171 10.93 19.01 -7.01
CA ALA A 171 10.21 20.20 -7.47
C ALA A 171 8.89 19.94 -8.22
N SER A 172 8.31 18.73 -8.11
CA SER A 172 6.99 18.43 -8.70
C SER A 172 5.83 19.16 -8.02
N GLY A 173 5.97 19.58 -6.75
CA GLY A 173 4.88 20.22 -5.99
C GLY A 173 4.28 19.34 -4.91
N LYS A 174 4.92 18.23 -4.53
CA LYS A 174 4.49 17.35 -3.42
C LYS A 174 4.11 18.11 -2.16
N SER A 175 5.01 18.97 -1.69
CA SER A 175 4.80 19.71 -0.45
C SER A 175 3.61 20.66 -0.52
N SER A 176 3.23 21.14 -1.71
CA SER A 176 2.00 21.92 -1.88
C SER A 176 0.76 21.05 -1.67
N VAL A 177 0.79 19.80 -2.16
CA VAL A 177 -0.30 18.83 -1.96
C VAL A 177 -0.37 18.43 -0.49
N SER A 178 0.74 18.04 0.13
CA SER A 178 0.74 17.63 1.55
C SER A 178 0.34 18.77 2.50
N THR A 179 0.76 20.01 2.24
CA THR A 179 0.34 21.19 3.01
C THR A 179 -1.14 21.53 2.78
N TYR A 180 -1.66 21.33 1.59
CA TYR A 180 -3.09 21.50 1.35
C TYR A 180 -3.92 20.47 2.13
N LEU A 181 -3.52 19.20 2.15
CA LEU A 181 -4.19 18.18 2.97
C LEU A 181 -4.07 18.49 4.46
N GLU A 182 -2.92 18.96 4.93
CA GLU A 182 -2.73 19.41 6.30
C GLU A 182 -3.71 20.53 6.69
N SER A 183 -3.90 21.52 5.82
CA SER A 183 -4.89 22.61 6.04
C SER A 183 -6.35 22.11 6.02
N ASN A 184 -6.58 20.87 5.55
CA ASN A 184 -7.87 20.19 5.54
C ASN A 184 -7.96 19.05 6.57
N GLY A 185 -7.24 19.14 7.67
CA GLY A 185 -7.39 18.27 8.84
C GLY A 185 -6.55 17.00 8.85
N TYR A 186 -5.60 16.84 7.93
CA TYR A 186 -4.62 15.77 8.00
C TYR A 186 -3.46 16.14 8.94
N GLN A 187 -2.98 15.19 9.71
CA GLN A 187 -1.66 15.33 10.34
C GLN A 187 -0.60 15.06 9.26
N LYS A 188 0.27 16.04 9.04
CA LYS A 188 1.39 15.88 8.10
C LYS A 188 2.60 15.27 8.78
N ILE A 189 3.21 14.28 8.14
CA ILE A 189 4.52 13.71 8.46
C ILE A 189 5.42 13.92 7.25
N ASP A 190 6.52 14.65 7.44
CA ASP A 190 7.43 15.08 6.38
C ASP A 190 8.77 14.35 6.51
N ALA A 191 9.09 13.49 5.55
CA ALA A 191 10.33 12.70 5.56
C ALA A 191 11.59 13.57 5.55
N ASP A 192 11.58 14.71 4.84
CA ASP A 192 12.74 15.63 4.79
C ASP A 192 12.96 16.31 6.16
N ALA A 193 11.88 16.63 6.88
CA ALA A 193 11.94 17.13 8.24
C ALA A 193 12.49 16.07 9.20
N ILE A 194 12.06 14.81 9.05
CA ILE A 194 12.57 13.66 9.84
C ILE A 194 14.06 13.47 9.58
N VAL A 195 14.53 13.46 8.32
CA VAL A 195 15.98 13.40 8.01
C VAL A 195 16.73 14.53 8.69
N SER A 196 16.16 15.74 8.69
CA SER A 196 16.78 16.90 9.34
C SER A 196 16.88 16.72 10.87
N SER A 197 15.90 16.10 11.51
CA SER A 197 15.95 15.79 12.95
C SER A 197 16.95 14.67 13.25
N LEU A 198 16.98 13.62 12.42
CA LEU A 198 17.94 12.52 12.55
C LEU A 198 19.39 13.00 12.47
N TYR A 199 19.68 13.98 11.62
CA TYR A 199 21.02 14.59 11.52
C TYR A 199 21.47 15.34 12.78
N MET A 200 20.58 15.60 13.73
CA MET A 200 20.95 16.15 15.03
C MET A 200 21.32 15.07 16.06
N GLU A 201 20.98 13.81 15.81
CA GLU A 201 21.22 12.69 16.72
C GLU A 201 22.70 12.26 16.68
N SER A 202 23.30 12.02 17.85
CA SER A 202 24.72 11.65 17.99
C SER A 202 25.06 10.36 17.24
N ASP A 203 24.17 9.34 17.32
CA ASP A 203 24.39 8.05 16.67
C ASP A 203 24.39 8.16 15.15
N VAL A 204 23.52 9.03 14.60
CA VAL A 204 23.48 9.31 13.15
C VAL A 204 24.72 10.05 12.71
N LYS A 205 25.17 11.06 13.48
CA LYS A 205 26.43 11.79 13.20
C LYS A 205 27.64 10.85 13.19
N ASN A 206 27.74 9.99 14.20
CA ASN A 206 28.81 8.99 14.29
C ASN A 206 28.76 8.01 13.10
N GLY A 207 27.58 7.56 12.70
CA GLY A 207 27.38 6.69 11.53
C GLY A 207 27.83 7.38 10.24
N LEU A 208 27.45 8.65 10.03
CA LEU A 208 27.85 9.43 8.86
C LEU A 208 29.37 9.68 8.82
N SER A 209 29.98 10.00 9.96
CA SER A 209 31.44 10.13 10.07
C SER A 209 32.16 8.83 9.74
N SER A 210 31.63 7.69 10.21
CA SER A 210 32.20 6.35 9.91
C SER A 210 32.07 5.98 8.44
N LEU A 211 31.02 6.41 7.75
CA LEU A 211 30.76 6.09 6.34
C LEU A 211 31.49 7.00 5.37
N PHE A 212 31.62 8.29 5.72
CA PHE A 212 32.06 9.34 4.77
C PHE A 212 33.26 10.16 5.25
N GLY A 213 33.83 9.83 6.42
CA GLY A 213 34.93 10.54 7.02
C GLY A 213 34.47 11.61 8.02
N GLU A 214 35.44 12.11 8.80
CA GLU A 214 35.19 13.13 9.83
C GLU A 214 34.71 14.48 9.22
N GLU A 215 35.04 14.72 7.98
CA GLU A 215 34.60 15.90 7.21
C GLU A 215 33.09 15.96 6.98
N ALA A 216 32.40 14.83 7.15
CA ALA A 216 30.94 14.79 7.12
C ALA A 216 30.30 15.55 8.30
N ILE A 217 31.09 15.83 9.33
CA ILE A 217 30.68 16.58 10.54
C ILE A 217 31.52 17.83 10.68
N LYS A 218 30.89 19.00 10.66
CA LYS A 218 31.52 20.30 10.83
C LYS A 218 30.85 21.02 12.00
N ASP A 219 31.66 21.53 12.92
CA ASP A 219 31.21 22.25 14.11
C ASP A 219 30.10 21.49 14.90
N GLY A 220 30.24 20.15 14.98
CA GLY A 220 29.28 19.26 15.65
C GLY A 220 27.97 19.03 14.90
N ASN A 221 27.84 19.51 13.66
CA ASN A 221 26.68 19.32 12.80
C ASN A 221 27.04 18.59 11.51
N VAL A 222 26.06 17.94 10.90
CA VAL A 222 26.22 17.30 9.59
C VAL A 222 26.48 18.36 8.52
N ASP A 223 27.64 18.27 7.82
CA ASP A 223 27.96 19.13 6.69
C ASP A 223 27.24 18.67 5.43
N ARG A 224 26.08 19.30 5.16
CA ARG A 224 25.24 18.99 4.01
C ARG A 224 25.91 19.32 2.67
N ASP A 225 26.79 20.33 2.64
CA ASP A 225 27.48 20.71 1.42
C ASP A 225 28.58 19.71 1.07
N TYR A 226 29.28 19.20 2.09
CA TYR A 226 30.19 18.08 1.93
C TYR A 226 29.48 16.82 1.46
N LEU A 227 28.40 16.41 2.16
CA LEU A 227 27.62 15.24 1.76
C LEU A 227 27.09 15.36 0.34
N SER A 228 26.57 16.53 -0.06
CA SER A 228 26.06 16.73 -1.42
C SER A 228 27.10 16.48 -2.49
N LYS A 229 28.38 16.80 -2.23
CA LYS A 229 29.48 16.54 -3.15
C LYS A 229 29.87 15.06 -3.19
N VAL A 230 29.95 14.42 -2.02
CA VAL A 230 30.28 13.00 -1.88
C VAL A 230 29.22 12.11 -2.52
N LEU A 231 27.94 12.51 -2.47
CA LEU A 231 26.79 11.79 -3.02
C LEU A 231 26.64 11.92 -4.54
N LEU A 232 27.48 12.68 -5.21
CA LEU A 232 27.59 12.64 -6.68
C LEU A 232 28.13 11.28 -7.16
N ASP A 233 28.87 10.57 -6.33
CA ASP A 233 29.21 9.17 -6.54
C ASP A 233 28.01 8.28 -6.14
N GLY A 234 27.52 7.50 -7.10
CA GLY A 234 26.36 6.60 -6.91
C GLY A 234 26.57 5.57 -5.80
N ALA A 235 27.80 5.04 -5.63
CA ALA A 235 28.11 4.10 -4.57
C ALA A 235 27.98 4.72 -3.16
N ASN A 236 28.35 5.98 -3.02
CA ASN A 236 28.19 6.72 -1.77
C ASN A 236 26.73 7.07 -1.50
N LYS A 237 25.95 7.37 -2.55
CA LYS A 237 24.52 7.57 -2.43
C LYS A 237 23.82 6.29 -1.92
N GLU A 238 24.13 5.12 -2.48
CA GLU A 238 23.57 3.84 -2.01
C GLU A 238 23.92 3.54 -0.55
N LYS A 239 25.15 3.88 -0.11
CA LYS A 239 25.54 3.74 1.31
C LYS A 239 24.73 4.65 2.22
N LEU A 240 24.54 5.93 1.84
CA LEU A 240 23.70 6.84 2.63
C LEU A 240 22.26 6.36 2.67
N ASP A 241 21.68 6.02 1.52
CA ASP A 241 20.31 5.57 1.42
C ASP A 241 20.08 4.31 2.28
N SER A 242 20.99 3.33 2.24
CA SER A 242 20.94 2.13 3.06
C SER A 242 21.06 2.39 4.56
N PHE A 243 21.74 3.45 4.96
CA PHE A 243 21.89 3.86 6.35
C PHE A 243 20.72 4.67 6.85
N ILE A 244 20.27 5.68 6.09
CA ILE A 244 19.30 6.67 6.58
C ILE A 244 17.85 6.22 6.39
N HIS A 245 17.50 5.54 5.28
CA HIS A 245 16.12 5.18 4.97
C HIS A 245 15.47 4.30 6.04
N PRO A 246 16.12 3.24 6.60
CA PRO A 246 15.52 2.45 7.66
C PRO A 246 15.19 3.28 8.90
N LEU A 247 16.03 4.27 9.24
CA LEU A 247 15.80 5.16 10.38
C LEU A 247 14.60 6.08 10.12
N VAL A 248 14.49 6.62 8.91
CA VAL A 248 13.35 7.45 8.49
C VAL A 248 12.06 6.65 8.53
N TYR A 249 12.05 5.44 7.98
CA TYR A 249 10.86 4.58 7.94
C TYR A 249 10.39 4.25 9.35
N LYS A 250 11.31 3.85 10.22
CA LYS A 250 11.01 3.59 11.62
C LYS A 250 10.40 4.80 12.33
N ARG A 251 10.97 6.00 12.11
CA ARG A 251 10.46 7.23 12.72
C ARG A 251 9.05 7.58 12.19
N ILE A 252 8.81 7.43 10.90
CA ILE A 252 7.47 7.63 10.32
C ILE A 252 6.46 6.66 10.94
N GLU A 253 6.80 5.37 11.05
CA GLU A 253 5.93 4.36 11.66
C GLU A 253 5.66 4.67 13.16
N GLU A 254 6.67 5.11 13.91
CA GLU A 254 6.52 5.53 15.29
C GLU A 254 5.57 6.75 15.42
N GLU A 255 5.72 7.75 14.55
CA GLU A 255 4.84 8.91 14.53
C GLU A 255 3.38 8.53 14.17
N ILE A 256 3.18 7.64 13.19
CA ILE A 256 1.86 7.13 12.84
C ILE A 256 1.23 6.38 14.01
N ASN A 257 1.99 5.48 14.67
CA ASN A 257 1.48 4.66 15.78
C ASN A 257 1.14 5.48 17.03
N ASN A 258 1.85 6.59 17.25
CA ASN A 258 1.61 7.49 18.38
C ASN A 258 0.55 8.57 18.07
N SER A 259 0.12 8.66 16.81
CA SER A 259 -0.85 9.66 16.37
C SER A 259 -2.27 9.33 16.86
N LYS A 260 -3.03 10.39 17.19
CA LYS A 260 -4.48 10.33 17.44
C LYS A 260 -5.30 10.90 16.28
N ALA A 261 -4.63 11.31 15.20
CA ALA A 261 -5.29 11.83 14.03
C ALA A 261 -6.07 10.74 13.31
N LYS A 262 -7.25 11.07 12.80
CA LYS A 262 -8.05 10.16 11.97
C LYS A 262 -7.48 10.03 10.56
N ARG A 263 -6.71 11.02 10.11
CA ARG A 263 -6.14 11.11 8.77
C ARG A 263 -4.69 11.59 8.87
N ILE A 264 -3.81 10.93 8.17
CA ILE A 264 -2.38 11.26 8.12
C ILE A 264 -1.97 11.39 6.66
N VAL A 265 -1.21 12.42 6.34
CA VAL A 265 -0.50 12.54 5.07
C VAL A 265 1.00 12.39 5.31
N ILE A 266 1.63 11.48 4.59
CA ILE A 266 3.08 11.31 4.60
C ILE A 266 3.67 11.86 3.29
N ASP A 267 4.57 12.85 3.41
CA ASP A 267 5.30 13.42 2.25
C ASP A 267 6.65 12.71 2.13
N VAL A 268 6.72 11.75 1.21
CA VAL A 268 7.89 10.88 1.03
C VAL A 268 8.29 10.85 -0.43
N PRO A 269 9.45 11.43 -0.81
CA PRO A 269 9.91 11.43 -2.20
C PRO A 269 10.05 10.01 -2.79
N LEU A 270 10.67 9.10 -2.06
CA LEU A 270 10.94 7.71 -2.48
C LEU A 270 9.97 6.72 -1.83
N LEU A 271 8.65 7.00 -1.93
CA LEU A 271 7.61 6.15 -1.37
C LEU A 271 7.50 4.81 -2.10
N ILE A 272 7.61 4.83 -3.43
CA ILE A 272 7.42 3.66 -4.27
C ILE A 272 8.56 2.64 -4.07
N ASP A 273 8.18 1.38 -3.93
CA ASP A 273 9.05 0.25 -3.59
C ASP A 273 9.70 0.34 -2.18
N SER A 274 9.23 1.28 -1.32
CA SER A 274 9.60 1.33 0.09
C SER A 274 8.59 0.57 0.97
N PRO A 275 8.95 0.17 2.20
CA PRO A 275 8.01 -0.42 3.16
C PRO A 275 6.79 0.48 3.45
N LEU A 276 6.98 1.80 3.40
CA LEU A 276 5.91 2.79 3.61
C LEU A 276 4.81 2.74 2.54
N GLU A 277 5.11 2.21 1.36
CA GLU A 277 4.10 2.05 0.32
C GLU A 277 2.95 1.15 0.78
N GLU A 278 3.24 0.07 1.51
CA GLU A 278 2.24 -0.91 1.94
C GLU A 278 1.34 -0.42 3.07
N ILE A 279 1.81 0.55 3.85
CA ILE A 279 1.00 1.16 4.92
C ILE A 279 0.05 2.24 4.41
N CYS A 280 0.30 2.81 3.22
CA CYS A 280 -0.57 3.81 2.64
C CYS A 280 -1.89 3.20 2.15
N ASP A 281 -2.99 3.83 2.52
CA ASP A 281 -4.34 3.53 2.02
C ASP A 281 -4.60 4.17 0.66
N LEU A 282 -3.95 5.29 0.38
CA LEU A 282 -3.98 6.00 -0.90
C LEU A 282 -2.58 6.53 -1.22
N ILE A 283 -2.20 6.47 -2.49
CA ILE A 283 -1.00 7.13 -2.99
C ILE A 283 -1.41 8.22 -3.96
N ILE A 284 -0.95 9.43 -3.72
CA ILE A 284 -1.04 10.57 -4.63
C ILE A 284 0.32 10.75 -5.28
N TYR A 285 0.36 10.60 -6.60
CA TYR A 285 1.55 10.90 -7.39
C TYR A 285 1.43 12.29 -7.99
N VAL A 286 2.38 13.16 -7.66
CA VAL A 286 2.42 14.54 -8.16
C VAL A 286 3.43 14.62 -9.28
N GLU A 287 2.95 14.87 -10.50
CA GLU A 287 3.81 15.00 -11.68
C GLU A 287 3.97 16.47 -12.11
N ALA A 288 5.17 16.80 -12.58
CA ALA A 288 5.46 18.05 -13.27
C ALA A 288 6.46 17.78 -14.40
N ASN A 289 6.34 18.52 -15.49
CA ASN A 289 7.30 18.47 -16.58
C ASN A 289 8.64 19.12 -16.16
N GLU A 290 9.68 18.83 -16.91
CA GLU A 290 11.04 19.29 -16.62
C GLU A 290 11.14 20.83 -16.60
N LYS A 291 10.45 21.51 -17.52
CA LYS A 291 10.43 22.98 -17.57
C LYS A 291 9.89 23.59 -16.27
N THR A 292 8.80 23.04 -15.75
CA THR A 292 8.19 23.46 -14.47
C THR A 292 9.12 23.16 -13.30
N GLN A 293 9.76 21.98 -13.30
CA GLN A 293 10.72 21.60 -12.25
C GLN A 293 11.93 22.55 -12.23
N ILE A 294 12.52 22.86 -13.41
CA ILE A 294 13.63 23.79 -13.54
C ILE A 294 13.25 25.18 -13.01
N ALA A 295 12.11 25.72 -13.43
CA ALA A 295 11.66 27.04 -12.97
C ALA A 295 11.54 27.10 -11.43
N ARG A 296 10.93 26.08 -10.82
CA ARG A 296 10.79 26.00 -9.35
C ARG A 296 12.12 25.79 -8.62
N LEU A 297 13.08 25.10 -9.23
CA LEU A 297 14.43 24.94 -8.64
C LEU A 297 15.19 26.26 -8.67
N VAL A 298 15.14 26.97 -9.78
CA VAL A 298 15.75 28.32 -9.90
C VAL A 298 15.15 29.28 -8.87
N GLU A 299 13.84 29.33 -8.75
CA GLU A 299 13.13 30.15 -7.77
C GLU A 299 13.57 29.86 -6.32
N ARG A 300 13.89 28.59 -6.02
CA ARG A 300 14.41 28.15 -4.71
C ARG A 300 15.92 28.33 -4.55
N GLY A 301 16.62 28.97 -5.50
CA GLY A 301 18.07 29.14 -5.48
C GLY A 301 18.86 27.83 -5.58
N LYS A 302 18.26 26.76 -6.13
CA LYS A 302 18.93 25.48 -6.35
C LYS A 302 19.45 25.36 -7.78
N ASP A 303 20.60 24.67 -7.94
CA ASP A 303 21.08 24.35 -9.28
C ASP A 303 20.20 23.28 -9.93
N PRO A 304 19.50 23.58 -11.05
CA PRO A 304 18.61 22.63 -11.69
C PRO A 304 19.34 21.40 -12.23
N LYS A 305 20.55 21.58 -12.79
CA LYS A 305 21.30 20.50 -13.42
C LYS A 305 21.64 19.40 -12.40
N THR A 306 22.24 19.78 -11.28
CA THR A 306 22.57 18.85 -10.18
C THR A 306 21.30 18.24 -9.57
N SER A 307 20.28 19.06 -9.33
CA SER A 307 19.04 18.60 -8.71
C SER A 307 18.28 17.57 -9.58
N LEU A 308 18.22 17.78 -10.89
CA LEU A 308 17.59 16.85 -11.82
C LEU A 308 18.41 15.57 -12.01
N ALA A 309 19.76 15.67 -12.01
CA ALA A 309 20.63 14.50 -12.06
C ALA A 309 20.41 13.56 -10.86
N ILE A 310 20.33 14.11 -9.66
CA ILE A 310 20.01 13.35 -8.44
C ILE A 310 18.64 12.65 -8.55
N ASN A 311 17.71 13.28 -9.25
CA ASN A 311 16.33 12.78 -9.41
C ASN A 311 16.10 11.93 -10.67
N SER A 312 17.14 11.70 -11.48
CA SER A 312 17.03 10.93 -12.73
C SER A 312 16.53 9.49 -12.52
N GLY A 313 16.80 8.91 -11.35
CA GLY A 313 16.36 7.55 -10.96
C GLY A 313 14.94 7.45 -10.43
N PHE A 314 14.14 8.54 -10.35
CA PHE A 314 12.79 8.46 -9.83
C PHE A 314 11.88 7.57 -10.72
N PRO A 315 11.19 6.54 -10.18
CA PRO A 315 10.46 5.55 -10.95
C PRO A 315 9.08 6.05 -11.43
N ARG A 316 9.04 7.08 -12.29
CA ARG A 316 7.80 7.76 -12.76
C ARG A 316 6.74 6.78 -13.24
N GLY A 317 7.12 5.81 -14.08
CA GLY A 317 6.17 4.83 -14.64
C GLY A 317 5.56 3.91 -13.59
N LYS A 318 6.35 3.48 -12.59
CA LYS A 318 5.84 2.68 -11.46
C LYS A 318 4.96 3.54 -10.55
N ALA A 319 5.39 4.76 -10.23
CA ALA A 319 4.63 5.67 -9.39
C ALA A 319 3.24 5.95 -9.96
N LYS A 320 3.17 6.26 -11.25
CA LYS A 320 1.89 6.50 -11.96
C LYS A 320 0.98 5.27 -11.96
N LYS A 321 1.55 4.06 -12.09
CA LYS A 321 0.77 2.80 -12.05
C LYS A 321 0.26 2.44 -10.65
N LYS A 322 1.00 2.80 -9.60
CA LYS A 322 0.66 2.46 -8.21
C LYS A 322 -0.19 3.54 -7.53
N ALA A 323 -0.21 4.75 -8.08
CA ALA A 323 -1.00 5.85 -7.56
C ALA A 323 -2.50 5.62 -7.78
N GLY A 324 -3.30 5.90 -6.76
CA GLY A 324 -4.74 5.99 -6.87
C GLY A 324 -5.20 7.33 -7.44
N ILE A 325 -4.36 8.38 -7.26
CA ILE A 325 -4.57 9.72 -7.81
C ILE A 325 -3.26 10.19 -8.43
N VAL A 326 -3.36 10.78 -9.61
CA VAL A 326 -2.26 11.48 -10.29
C VAL A 326 -2.63 12.96 -10.39
N ILE A 327 -1.82 13.84 -9.81
CA ILE A 327 -2.02 15.29 -9.83
C ILE A 327 -1.05 15.91 -10.83
N ASP A 328 -1.59 16.66 -11.79
CA ASP A 328 -0.80 17.46 -12.71
C ASP A 328 -0.48 18.83 -12.09
N ALA A 329 0.74 18.97 -11.59
CA ALA A 329 1.21 20.21 -10.98
C ALA A 329 1.96 21.14 -11.93
N ASN A 330 1.69 21.08 -13.22
CA ASN A 330 2.24 22.04 -14.20
C ASN A 330 1.55 23.41 -14.15
N TYR A 331 0.42 23.49 -13.49
CA TYR A 331 -0.38 24.70 -13.32
C TYR A 331 -0.09 25.39 -11.99
N ASP A 332 -0.82 26.46 -11.72
CA ASP A 332 -0.72 27.21 -10.47
C ASP A 332 -1.34 26.47 -9.26
N ILE A 333 -1.13 27.03 -8.09
CA ILE A 333 -1.62 26.46 -6.82
C ILE A 333 -3.17 26.42 -6.76
N ASN A 334 -3.86 27.32 -7.46
CA ASN A 334 -5.33 27.36 -7.44
C ASN A 334 -5.89 26.22 -8.28
N HIS A 335 -5.24 25.88 -9.39
CA HIS A 335 -5.60 24.71 -10.19
C HIS A 335 -5.41 23.41 -9.38
N LEU A 336 -4.26 23.26 -8.72
CA LEU A 336 -3.98 22.12 -7.86
C LEU A 336 -5.04 21.96 -6.75
N LYS A 337 -5.42 23.06 -6.09
CA LYS A 337 -6.47 23.04 -5.06
C LYS A 337 -7.81 22.57 -5.65
N LYS A 338 -8.24 23.11 -6.77
CA LYS A 338 -9.49 22.71 -7.46
C LYS A 338 -9.47 21.24 -7.85
N GLU A 339 -8.34 20.73 -8.32
CA GLU A 339 -8.18 19.33 -8.67
C GLU A 339 -8.31 18.43 -7.41
N LEU A 340 -7.66 18.80 -6.30
CA LEU A 340 -7.82 18.08 -5.02
C LEU A 340 -9.24 18.17 -4.47
N GLU A 341 -9.92 19.30 -4.62
CA GLU A 341 -11.32 19.51 -4.22
C GLU A 341 -12.31 18.65 -5.01
N SER A 342 -11.94 18.21 -6.21
CA SER A 342 -12.77 17.30 -7.02
C SER A 342 -12.84 15.88 -6.45
N TYR A 343 -11.94 15.54 -5.52
CA TYR A 343 -11.94 14.25 -4.80
C TYR A 343 -12.61 14.42 -3.43
N ASP A 344 -13.94 14.42 -3.38
CA ASP A 344 -14.74 14.64 -2.15
C ASP A 344 -14.28 13.76 -0.97
N PHE A 345 -13.81 12.55 -1.25
CA PHE A 345 -13.33 11.62 -0.22
C PHE A 345 -12.01 12.03 0.45
N LEU A 346 -11.24 12.97 -0.13
CA LEU A 346 -10.05 13.54 0.51
C LEU A 346 -10.41 14.58 1.55
N LEU A 347 -11.56 15.21 1.43
CA LEU A 347 -12.00 16.29 2.28
C LEU A 347 -13.16 15.81 3.14
N ASP A 348 -13.17 16.14 4.43
CA ASP A 348 -14.35 15.91 5.28
C ASP A 348 -15.43 16.95 4.90
N LYS A 349 -16.21 16.66 3.88
CA LYS A 349 -17.44 17.41 3.55
C LYS A 349 -18.66 16.58 3.87
#